data_9a4cc688dee9f5604d2d9cef80dbfab5
#
_entry.id   9a4cc688dee9f5604d2d9cef80dbfab5
#
_cell.length_a   1.000
_cell.length_b   1.000
_cell.length_c   1.000
_cell.angle_alpha   90.00
_cell.angle_beta   90.00
_cell.angle_gamma   90.00
#
_symmetry.space_group_name_H-M   'P 1'
#
loop_
_entity.id
_entity.type
_entity.pdbx_description
1 polymer ?
#
loop_
_entity_poly.entity_id
_entity_poly.type
_entity_poly.pdbx_seq_one_letter_code
_entity_poly.pdbx_strand_id
1 'polypeptide(L)'
;MSDDARTPRGDRAGFPPTRKSLGQHFLTDRRILGRIADALHLTGSETVLEIGPGRGALTDILVERAGRLIAIEYDRALAELLRQRYAKRNNVLIAEADVLEVSLGELAAGPYVLVGNVPYYITTPILFHALVPPRAERSVYLVQKEVADRLSAAPGTKAYGALTVNVAATAKAETLFTVPAGAFAPPPKVESAVVRITPLPQPLLVPEEERPFRLLVQGAFGMRRKQMRRVLRSLYAVDAVVADEVLQGASIAPEARPETLSPAQFALVLRAFRDRKQKLAGDVMDSGGPSQAAAGE
;
A
#
# COMPACT_ATOMS: atom_id res chain seq x y z
N MET A 1 -52.81 -18.48 9.30
CA MET A 1 -51.40 -18.44 9.69
C MET A 1 -50.60 -18.48 8.41
N SER A 2 -50.33 -17.33 7.85
CA SER A 2 -49.57 -17.14 6.61
C SER A 2 -48.21 -16.62 6.95
N ASP A 3 -47.22 -17.46 6.68
CA ASP A 3 -45.80 -17.22 6.89
C ASP A 3 -45.30 -16.29 5.77
N ASP A 4 -45.09 -15.02 6.12
CA ASP A 4 -44.64 -13.97 5.21
C ASP A 4 -43.10 -14.06 5.09
N ALA A 5 -42.64 -15.00 4.25
CA ALA A 5 -41.25 -15.14 3.89
C ALA A 5 -40.77 -13.91 3.09
N ARG A 6 -40.27 -12.89 3.78
CA ARG A 6 -39.61 -11.73 3.17
C ARG A 6 -38.37 -12.18 2.39
N THR A 7 -38.52 -12.29 1.09
CA THR A 7 -37.40 -12.44 0.15
C THR A 7 -36.41 -11.27 0.32
N PRO A 8 -35.09 -11.52 0.45
CA PRO A 8 -34.13 -10.43 0.53
C PRO A 8 -34.13 -9.64 -0.79
N ARG A 9 -34.49 -8.36 -0.75
CA ARG A 9 -34.31 -7.43 -1.87
C ARG A 9 -32.83 -7.33 -2.17
N GLY A 10 -32.40 -7.84 -3.36
CA GLY A 10 -31.16 -7.31 -3.82
C GLY A 10 -30.18 -8.05 -4.68
N ASP A 11 -30.51 -9.07 -5.42
CA ASP A 11 -29.70 -9.44 -6.57
C ASP A 11 -30.37 -8.93 -7.85
N ARG A 12 -29.78 -7.87 -8.46
CA ARG A 12 -30.19 -7.43 -9.79
C ARG A 12 -30.01 -8.62 -10.73
N ALA A 13 -31.08 -9.02 -11.42
CA ALA A 13 -31.08 -10.13 -12.37
C ALA A 13 -29.83 -10.02 -13.30
N GLY A 14 -29.01 -11.07 -13.35
CA GLY A 14 -27.87 -11.18 -14.25
C GLY A 14 -26.46 -11.03 -13.61
N PHE A 15 -26.34 -10.73 -12.31
CA PHE A 15 -25.02 -10.71 -11.66
C PHE A 15 -24.77 -11.97 -10.81
N PRO A 16 -23.51 -12.45 -10.74
CA PRO A 16 -23.13 -13.50 -9.80
C PRO A 16 -23.45 -13.12 -8.35
N PRO A 17 -23.79 -14.09 -7.50
CA PRO A 17 -24.08 -13.84 -6.09
C PRO A 17 -22.84 -13.25 -5.37
N THR A 18 -23.09 -12.36 -4.39
CA THR A 18 -22.03 -11.76 -3.58
C THR A 18 -21.30 -12.81 -2.76
N ARG A 19 -19.97 -12.88 -2.88
CA ARG A 19 -19.13 -13.77 -2.10
C ARG A 19 -18.69 -13.10 -0.81
N LYS A 20 -19.28 -13.46 0.33
CA LYS A 20 -18.91 -12.92 1.65
C LYS A 20 -17.46 -13.21 2.01
N SER A 21 -16.90 -14.35 1.59
CA SER A 21 -15.50 -14.71 1.80
C SER A 21 -14.51 -13.75 1.14
N LEU A 22 -14.93 -13.04 0.10
CA LEU A 22 -14.12 -12.04 -0.60
C LEU A 22 -14.37 -10.62 -0.08
N GLY A 23 -15.16 -10.44 0.98
CA GLY A 23 -15.44 -9.11 1.55
C GLY A 23 -16.07 -8.13 0.57
N GLN A 24 -16.88 -8.62 -0.40
CA GLN A 24 -17.43 -7.80 -1.48
C GLN A 24 -18.49 -6.81 -0.96
N HIS A 25 -18.20 -5.52 -1.10
CA HIS A 25 -19.10 -4.41 -0.90
C HIS A 25 -19.10 -3.54 -2.17
N PHE A 26 -20.14 -3.64 -2.99
CA PHE A 26 -20.19 -2.94 -4.27
C PHE A 26 -20.69 -1.51 -4.06
N LEU A 27 -19.89 -0.52 -4.46
CA LEU A 27 -20.30 0.88 -4.46
C LEU A 27 -21.38 1.07 -5.55
N THR A 28 -22.53 1.61 -5.18
CA THR A 28 -23.68 1.78 -6.07
C THR A 28 -24.09 3.25 -6.24
N ASP A 29 -23.59 4.14 -5.43
CA ASP A 29 -23.87 5.57 -5.52
C ASP A 29 -23.10 6.19 -6.71
N ARG A 30 -23.84 6.58 -7.77
CA ARG A 30 -23.27 7.13 -8.99
C ARG A 30 -22.55 8.47 -8.80
N ARG A 31 -22.95 9.28 -7.82
CA ARG A 31 -22.29 10.56 -7.55
C ARG A 31 -20.92 10.32 -6.96
N ILE A 32 -20.81 9.35 -6.04
CA ILE A 32 -19.55 8.98 -5.42
C ILE A 32 -18.63 8.32 -6.45
N LEU A 33 -19.14 7.43 -7.32
CA LEU A 33 -18.37 6.85 -8.43
C LEU A 33 -17.82 7.94 -9.36
N GLY A 34 -18.63 8.95 -9.70
CA GLY A 34 -18.18 10.10 -10.49
C GLY A 34 -17.04 10.86 -9.80
N ARG A 35 -17.19 11.16 -8.50
CA ARG A 35 -16.14 11.85 -7.71
C ARG A 35 -14.84 11.04 -7.61
N ILE A 36 -14.91 9.71 -7.54
CA ILE A 36 -13.72 8.86 -7.58
C ILE A 36 -13.03 8.98 -8.94
N ALA A 37 -13.79 8.90 -10.03
CA ALA A 37 -13.24 9.06 -11.38
C ALA A 37 -12.66 10.47 -11.61
N ASP A 38 -13.30 11.52 -11.09
CA ASP A 38 -12.80 12.90 -11.15
C ASP A 38 -11.48 13.06 -10.38
N ALA A 39 -11.32 12.38 -9.24
CA ALA A 39 -10.09 12.41 -8.44
C ALA A 39 -8.87 11.81 -9.15
N LEU A 40 -9.06 11.06 -10.22
CA LEU A 40 -7.99 10.55 -11.06
C LEU A 40 -7.41 11.61 -12.01
N HIS A 41 -8.11 12.74 -12.25
CA HIS A 41 -7.69 13.81 -13.16
C HIS A 41 -7.27 13.28 -14.55
N LEU A 42 -8.10 12.40 -15.14
CA LEU A 42 -7.84 11.82 -16.46
C LEU A 42 -8.01 12.85 -17.56
N THR A 43 -7.12 12.83 -18.55
CA THR A 43 -7.15 13.69 -19.77
C THR A 43 -7.62 12.93 -21.00
N GLY A 44 -7.77 11.58 -20.90
CA GLY A 44 -8.20 10.70 -21.97
C GLY A 44 -7.08 9.94 -22.68
N SER A 45 -5.82 10.17 -22.28
CA SER A 45 -4.64 9.48 -22.86
C SER A 45 -4.04 8.43 -21.94
N GLU A 46 -4.39 8.45 -20.65
CA GLU A 46 -3.74 7.61 -19.64
C GLU A 46 -4.14 6.14 -19.76
N THR A 47 -3.17 5.27 -19.41
CA THR A 47 -3.47 3.89 -19.03
C THR A 47 -3.95 3.89 -17.58
N VAL A 48 -5.16 3.38 -17.35
CA VAL A 48 -5.75 3.23 -16.02
C VAL A 48 -5.77 1.75 -15.64
N LEU A 49 -5.22 1.41 -14.49
CA LEU A 49 -5.40 0.11 -13.85
C LEU A 49 -6.51 0.21 -12.81
N GLU A 50 -7.55 -0.61 -12.93
CA GLU A 50 -8.62 -0.72 -11.93
C GLU A 50 -8.47 -2.04 -11.16
N ILE A 51 -8.31 -1.95 -9.84
CA ILE A 51 -8.26 -3.12 -8.95
C ILE A 51 -9.65 -3.41 -8.42
N GLY A 52 -10.14 -4.63 -8.66
CA GLY A 52 -11.43 -5.08 -8.17
C GLY A 52 -12.62 -4.34 -8.81
N PRO A 53 -12.78 -4.38 -10.13
CA PRO A 53 -13.89 -3.73 -10.85
C PRO A 53 -15.25 -4.25 -10.37
N GLY A 54 -15.31 -5.47 -9.83
CA GLY A 54 -16.51 -6.08 -9.30
C GLY A 54 -17.60 -6.18 -10.37
N ARG A 55 -18.72 -5.49 -10.15
CA ARG A 55 -19.84 -5.45 -11.12
C ARG A 55 -19.67 -4.38 -12.21
N GLY A 56 -18.53 -3.71 -12.29
CA GLY A 56 -18.19 -2.76 -13.34
C GLY A 56 -18.78 -1.35 -13.17
N ALA A 57 -19.24 -0.98 -11.97
CA ALA A 57 -19.88 0.32 -11.77
C ALA A 57 -18.92 1.51 -11.95
N LEU A 58 -17.68 1.39 -11.51
CA LEU A 58 -16.64 2.39 -11.75
C LEU A 58 -16.05 2.20 -13.15
N THR A 59 -15.87 0.96 -13.59
CA THR A 59 -15.39 0.60 -14.92
C THR A 59 -16.21 1.30 -16.02
N ASP A 60 -17.56 1.37 -15.90
CA ASP A 60 -18.43 2.06 -16.85
C ASP A 60 -18.08 3.54 -17.05
N ILE A 61 -17.58 4.19 -16.00
CA ILE A 61 -17.17 5.60 -16.07
C ILE A 61 -15.76 5.70 -16.65
N LEU A 62 -14.87 4.79 -16.22
CA LEU A 62 -13.46 4.82 -16.61
C LEU A 62 -13.26 4.50 -18.09
N VAL A 63 -14.06 3.59 -18.67
CA VAL A 63 -13.95 3.21 -20.09
C VAL A 63 -14.19 4.39 -21.04
N GLU A 64 -14.98 5.38 -20.60
CA GLU A 64 -15.26 6.60 -21.39
C GLU A 64 -14.23 7.70 -21.17
N ARG A 65 -13.34 7.56 -20.15
CA ARG A 65 -12.41 8.61 -19.74
C ARG A 65 -10.95 8.24 -19.90
N ALA A 66 -10.63 6.94 -19.98
CA ALA A 66 -9.26 6.43 -20.09
C ALA A 66 -8.88 6.19 -21.56
N GLY A 67 -7.64 6.47 -21.90
CA GLY A 67 -7.08 6.04 -23.19
C GLY A 67 -7.02 4.51 -23.28
N ARG A 68 -6.58 3.87 -22.19
CA ARG A 68 -6.58 2.41 -22.03
C ARG A 68 -6.99 2.06 -20.60
N LEU A 69 -7.88 1.08 -20.43
CA LEU A 69 -8.32 0.56 -19.14
C LEU A 69 -7.95 -0.90 -18.99
N ILE A 70 -7.26 -1.24 -17.90
CA ILE A 70 -6.94 -2.62 -17.53
C ILE A 70 -7.59 -2.88 -16.17
N ALA A 71 -8.61 -3.73 -16.14
CA ALA A 71 -9.34 -4.08 -14.93
C ALA A 71 -8.88 -5.45 -14.43
N ILE A 72 -8.36 -5.51 -13.20
CA ILE A 72 -7.81 -6.71 -12.57
C ILE A 72 -8.87 -7.26 -11.61
N GLU A 73 -9.44 -8.42 -11.94
CA GLU A 73 -10.48 -9.07 -11.14
C GLU A 73 -10.07 -10.47 -10.73
N TYR A 74 -10.18 -10.75 -9.45
CA TYR A 74 -9.86 -12.05 -8.87
C TYR A 74 -11.02 -13.06 -9.04
N ASP A 75 -12.27 -12.59 -9.00
CA ASP A 75 -13.43 -13.46 -9.16
C ASP A 75 -13.68 -13.77 -10.64
N ARG A 76 -13.44 -15.04 -11.03
CA ARG A 76 -13.61 -15.54 -12.39
C ARG A 76 -14.98 -15.25 -12.99
N ALA A 77 -16.06 -15.38 -12.19
CA ALA A 77 -17.41 -15.16 -12.70
C ALA A 77 -17.66 -13.66 -13.01
N LEU A 78 -17.09 -12.76 -12.20
CA LEU A 78 -17.15 -11.33 -12.48
C LEU A 78 -16.25 -10.95 -13.66
N ALA A 79 -15.04 -11.51 -13.74
CA ALA A 79 -14.13 -11.28 -14.87
C ALA A 79 -14.76 -11.68 -16.20
N GLU A 80 -15.42 -12.84 -16.26
CA GLU A 80 -16.12 -13.31 -17.47
C GLU A 80 -17.29 -12.40 -17.85
N LEU A 81 -18.10 -11.99 -16.89
CA LEU A 81 -19.19 -11.04 -17.09
C LEU A 81 -18.67 -9.71 -17.65
N LEU A 82 -17.57 -9.19 -17.12
CA LEU A 82 -16.96 -7.94 -17.59
C LEU A 82 -16.38 -8.09 -19.01
N ARG A 83 -15.72 -9.22 -19.33
CA ARG A 83 -15.25 -9.51 -20.70
C ARG A 83 -16.40 -9.48 -21.71
N GLN A 84 -17.52 -10.10 -21.39
CA GLN A 84 -18.73 -10.07 -22.25
C GLN A 84 -19.29 -8.66 -22.38
N ARG A 85 -19.38 -7.91 -21.26
CA ARG A 85 -19.92 -6.56 -21.23
C ARG A 85 -19.11 -5.58 -22.07
N TYR A 86 -17.78 -5.68 -22.02
CA TYR A 86 -16.87 -4.78 -22.73
C TYR A 86 -16.28 -5.38 -24.01
N ALA A 87 -16.80 -6.49 -24.52
CA ALA A 87 -16.29 -7.18 -25.72
C ALA A 87 -16.16 -6.30 -26.98
N LYS A 88 -16.95 -5.22 -27.07
CA LYS A 88 -16.92 -4.28 -28.20
C LYS A 88 -16.03 -3.05 -27.94
N ARG A 89 -15.36 -2.97 -26.79
CA ARG A 89 -14.48 -1.85 -26.42
C ARG A 89 -13.02 -2.21 -26.69
N ASN A 90 -12.37 -1.48 -27.58
CA ASN A 90 -10.98 -1.74 -27.96
C ASN A 90 -9.96 -1.24 -26.93
N ASN A 91 -10.40 -0.34 -26.02
CA ASN A 91 -9.55 0.25 -25.00
C ASN A 91 -9.64 -0.45 -23.63
N VAL A 92 -10.33 -1.59 -23.52
CA VAL A 92 -10.52 -2.31 -22.24
C VAL A 92 -9.88 -3.70 -22.29
N LEU A 93 -9.11 -4.03 -21.26
CA LEU A 93 -8.59 -5.36 -20.98
C LEU A 93 -9.11 -5.83 -19.61
N ILE A 94 -9.71 -7.01 -19.53
CA ILE A 94 -10.10 -7.64 -18.26
C ILE A 94 -9.08 -8.75 -17.95
N ALA A 95 -8.25 -8.50 -16.96
CA ALA A 95 -7.26 -9.45 -16.45
C ALA A 95 -7.88 -10.23 -15.26
N GLU A 96 -8.05 -11.54 -15.41
CA GLU A 96 -8.41 -12.44 -14.31
C GLU A 96 -7.14 -12.82 -13.58
N ALA A 97 -6.89 -12.19 -12.41
CA ALA A 97 -5.66 -12.38 -11.67
C ALA A 97 -5.79 -11.95 -10.20
N ASP A 98 -4.92 -12.48 -9.34
CA ASP A 98 -4.66 -11.89 -8.03
C ASP A 98 -3.77 -10.67 -8.21
N VAL A 99 -4.26 -9.51 -7.79
CA VAL A 99 -3.51 -8.25 -7.89
C VAL A 99 -2.16 -8.29 -7.15
N LEU A 100 -2.04 -9.12 -6.11
CA LEU A 100 -0.80 -9.27 -5.33
C LEU A 100 0.26 -10.11 -6.04
N GLU A 101 -0.13 -10.88 -7.08
CA GLU A 101 0.78 -11.77 -7.83
C GLU A 101 1.22 -11.16 -9.18
N VAL A 102 0.60 -10.04 -9.61
CA VAL A 102 0.93 -9.39 -10.89
C VAL A 102 1.81 -8.16 -10.70
N SER A 103 2.80 -7.96 -11.55
CA SER A 103 3.54 -6.70 -11.62
C SER A 103 2.69 -5.63 -12.29
N LEU A 104 2.21 -4.65 -11.51
CA LEU A 104 1.31 -3.59 -12.00
C LEU A 104 1.98 -2.75 -13.10
N GLY A 105 3.27 -2.41 -12.93
CA GLY A 105 4.01 -1.63 -13.92
C GLY A 105 4.25 -2.38 -15.23
N GLU A 106 4.53 -3.69 -15.17
CA GLU A 106 4.68 -4.52 -16.37
C GLU A 106 3.35 -4.69 -17.09
N LEU A 107 2.26 -4.90 -16.35
CA LEU A 107 0.91 -5.02 -16.91
C LEU A 107 0.48 -3.72 -17.61
N ALA A 108 0.82 -2.57 -17.04
CA ALA A 108 0.54 -1.26 -17.63
C ALA A 108 1.36 -1.00 -18.90
N ALA A 109 2.58 -1.55 -18.98
CA ALA A 109 3.54 -1.37 -20.08
C ALA A 109 3.91 0.11 -20.34
N GLY A 110 3.98 0.93 -19.30
CA GLY A 110 4.30 2.36 -19.34
C GLY A 110 3.73 3.14 -18.15
N PRO A 111 3.72 4.48 -18.21
CA PRO A 111 3.10 5.31 -17.18
C PRO A 111 1.62 4.97 -17.00
N TYR A 112 1.15 4.94 -15.76
CA TYR A 112 -0.22 4.55 -15.47
C TYR A 112 -0.79 5.24 -14.23
N VAL A 113 -2.10 5.27 -14.16
CA VAL A 113 -2.90 5.70 -13.01
C VAL A 113 -3.59 4.48 -12.42
N LEU A 114 -3.69 4.43 -11.09
CA LEU A 114 -4.25 3.28 -10.41
C LEU A 114 -5.52 3.68 -9.64
N VAL A 115 -6.54 2.86 -9.71
CA VAL A 115 -7.77 3.04 -8.92
C VAL A 115 -8.26 1.71 -8.39
N GLY A 116 -8.88 1.72 -7.20
CA GLY A 116 -9.46 0.49 -6.68
C GLY A 116 -10.48 0.72 -5.57
N ASN A 117 -11.59 -0.03 -5.65
CA ASN A 117 -12.45 -0.30 -4.51
C ASN A 117 -11.97 -1.61 -3.88
N VAL A 118 -10.91 -1.50 -3.05
CA VAL A 118 -10.17 -2.67 -2.59
C VAL A 118 -10.86 -3.37 -1.41
N PRO A 119 -10.88 -4.72 -1.38
CA PRO A 119 -11.42 -5.46 -0.25
C PRO A 119 -10.69 -5.09 1.05
N TYR A 120 -11.45 -4.86 2.13
CA TYR A 120 -10.91 -4.31 3.37
C TYR A 120 -9.85 -5.19 4.02
N TYR A 121 -9.97 -6.51 3.92
CA TYR A 121 -9.06 -7.47 4.55
C TYR A 121 -7.67 -7.52 3.89
N ILE A 122 -7.53 -7.06 2.62
CA ILE A 122 -6.26 -7.03 1.88
C ILE A 122 -5.82 -5.61 1.48
N THR A 123 -6.48 -4.57 2.00
CA THR A 123 -6.14 -3.17 1.66
C THR A 123 -4.67 -2.86 1.90
N THR A 124 -4.12 -3.19 3.08
CA THR A 124 -2.72 -2.89 3.42
C THR A 124 -1.72 -3.63 2.50
N PRO A 125 -1.83 -4.93 2.24
CA PRO A 125 -1.04 -5.62 1.22
C PRO A 125 -1.09 -4.96 -0.16
N ILE A 126 -2.29 -4.60 -0.64
CA ILE A 126 -2.46 -3.93 -1.95
C ILE A 126 -1.75 -2.59 -1.99
N LEU A 127 -1.89 -1.76 -0.95
CA LEU A 127 -1.22 -0.47 -0.87
C LEU A 127 0.31 -0.62 -0.91
N PHE A 128 0.88 -1.60 -0.19
CA PHE A 128 2.31 -1.86 -0.26
C PHE A 128 2.77 -2.41 -1.61
N HIS A 129 1.98 -3.26 -2.23
CA HIS A 129 2.26 -3.81 -3.55
C HIS A 129 2.27 -2.71 -4.62
N ALA A 130 1.31 -1.79 -4.57
CA ALA A 130 1.21 -0.67 -5.49
C ALA A 130 2.33 0.39 -5.34
N LEU A 131 3.06 0.37 -4.22
CA LEU A 131 4.23 1.23 -3.99
C LEU A 131 5.55 0.62 -4.50
N VAL A 132 5.54 -0.62 -5.02
CA VAL A 132 6.72 -1.23 -5.64
C VAL A 132 6.92 -0.59 -7.02
N PRO A 133 8.14 -0.16 -7.38
CA PRO A 133 8.44 0.37 -8.72
C PRO A 133 8.27 -0.69 -9.83
N PRO A 134 7.84 -0.29 -11.04
CA PRO A 134 7.38 1.03 -11.46
C PRO A 134 6.04 1.41 -10.82
N ARG A 135 5.97 2.57 -10.19
CA ARG A 135 4.76 3.04 -9.49
C ARG A 135 3.79 3.76 -10.41
N ALA A 136 2.52 3.74 -10.03
CA ALA A 136 1.53 4.62 -10.65
C ALA A 136 1.91 6.11 -10.44
N GLU A 137 1.64 6.96 -11.42
CA GLU A 137 1.82 8.42 -11.30
C GLU A 137 0.93 9.00 -10.19
N ARG A 138 -0.21 8.41 -9.99
CA ARG A 138 -1.17 8.67 -8.91
C ARG A 138 -2.11 7.49 -8.73
N SER A 139 -2.57 7.30 -7.50
CA SER A 139 -3.49 6.23 -7.18
C SER A 139 -4.66 6.76 -6.36
N VAL A 140 -5.87 6.27 -6.60
CA VAL A 140 -7.07 6.61 -5.83
C VAL A 140 -7.70 5.32 -5.30
N TYR A 141 -7.87 5.24 -4.00
CA TYR A 141 -8.42 4.06 -3.34
C TYR A 141 -9.64 4.40 -2.50
N LEU A 142 -10.63 3.54 -2.57
CA LEU A 142 -11.72 3.49 -1.61
C LEU A 142 -11.36 2.45 -0.55
N VAL A 143 -11.15 2.92 0.68
CA VAL A 143 -10.68 2.13 1.83
C VAL A 143 -11.56 2.36 3.04
N GLN A 144 -11.42 1.53 4.10
CA GLN A 144 -12.04 1.84 5.39
C GLN A 144 -11.51 3.17 5.93
N LYS A 145 -12.40 3.94 6.59
CA LYS A 145 -12.03 5.23 7.18
C LYS A 145 -10.84 5.11 8.13
N GLU A 146 -10.75 4.06 8.93
CA GLU A 146 -9.62 3.80 9.81
C GLU A 146 -8.28 3.70 9.04
N VAL A 147 -8.29 3.06 7.86
CA VAL A 147 -7.10 2.96 7.01
C VAL A 147 -6.70 4.33 6.45
N ALA A 148 -7.69 5.13 6.04
CA ALA A 148 -7.45 6.51 5.59
C ALA A 148 -6.84 7.37 6.72
N ASP A 149 -7.41 7.29 7.93
CA ASP A 149 -6.91 7.99 9.12
C ASP A 149 -5.46 7.57 9.45
N ARG A 150 -5.12 6.29 9.28
CA ARG A 150 -3.74 5.79 9.46
C ARG A 150 -2.78 6.31 8.38
N LEU A 151 -3.22 6.39 7.13
CA LEU A 151 -2.37 6.88 6.03
C LEU A 151 -1.93 8.34 6.22
N SER A 152 -2.77 9.17 6.84
CA SER A 152 -2.53 10.61 7.06
C SER A 152 -2.15 10.96 8.51
N ALA A 153 -1.89 9.96 9.36
CA ALA A 153 -1.61 10.17 10.78
C ALA A 153 -0.26 10.87 11.01
N ALA A 154 -0.21 11.76 12.01
CA ALA A 154 1.04 12.38 12.45
C ALA A 154 1.77 11.51 13.51
N PRO A 155 3.12 11.61 13.61
CA PRO A 155 3.89 10.98 14.68
C PRO A 155 3.31 11.29 16.08
N GLY A 156 3.35 10.31 16.98
CA GLY A 156 2.82 10.42 18.33
C GLY A 156 1.32 10.18 18.48
N THR A 157 0.56 10.08 17.39
CA THR A 157 -0.88 9.80 17.45
C THR A 157 -1.16 8.30 17.52
N LYS A 158 -2.37 7.93 17.99
CA LYS A 158 -2.80 6.54 18.09
C LYS A 158 -2.85 5.84 16.72
N ALA A 159 -3.24 6.56 15.67
CA ALA A 159 -3.36 6.03 14.32
C ALA A 159 -2.02 5.86 13.61
N TYR A 160 -0.97 6.56 14.06
CA TYR A 160 0.36 6.48 13.47
C TYR A 160 0.96 5.08 13.59
N GLY A 161 1.46 4.54 12.48
CA GLY A 161 1.95 3.18 12.44
C GLY A 161 2.80 2.84 11.21
N ALA A 162 3.12 1.56 11.07
CA ALA A 162 3.97 1.09 9.97
C ALA A 162 3.43 1.48 8.60
N LEU A 163 2.11 1.46 8.38
CA LEU A 163 1.49 1.87 7.12
C LEU A 163 1.81 3.33 6.82
N THR A 164 1.60 4.23 7.80
CA THR A 164 1.88 5.66 7.67
C THR A 164 3.32 5.92 7.27
N VAL A 165 4.27 5.33 8.02
CA VAL A 165 5.71 5.55 7.82
C VAL A 165 6.17 5.04 6.47
N ASN A 166 5.74 3.83 6.08
CA ASN A 166 6.16 3.25 4.79
C ASN A 166 5.61 4.03 3.60
N VAL A 167 4.34 4.47 3.66
CA VAL A 167 3.75 5.28 2.58
C VAL A 167 4.43 6.65 2.52
N ALA A 168 4.56 7.33 3.66
CA ALA A 168 5.14 8.68 3.71
C ALA A 168 6.62 8.75 3.33
N ALA A 169 7.35 7.64 3.34
CA ALA A 169 8.72 7.58 2.87
C ALA A 169 8.85 7.72 1.33
N THR A 170 7.82 7.39 0.57
CA THR A 170 7.85 7.34 -0.90
C THR A 170 6.71 8.07 -1.59
N ALA A 171 5.63 8.40 -0.86
CA ALA A 171 4.44 9.00 -1.42
C ALA A 171 3.74 9.93 -0.40
N LYS A 172 2.92 10.84 -0.91
CA LYS A 172 1.97 11.64 -0.13
C LYS A 172 0.61 10.99 -0.20
N ALA A 173 -0.04 10.78 0.95
CA ALA A 173 -1.43 10.32 1.05
C ALA A 173 -2.34 11.47 1.48
N GLU A 174 -3.49 11.61 0.82
CA GLU A 174 -4.52 12.61 1.11
C GLU A 174 -5.89 11.95 1.19
N THR A 175 -6.61 12.18 2.28
CA THR A 175 -8.04 11.82 2.35
C THR A 175 -8.84 12.88 1.60
N LEU A 176 -9.52 12.47 0.53
CA LEU A 176 -10.29 13.40 -0.32
C LEU A 176 -11.71 13.63 0.22
N PHE A 177 -12.39 12.54 0.62
CA PHE A 177 -13.72 12.61 1.22
C PHE A 177 -14.12 11.28 1.86
N THR A 178 -15.10 11.33 2.76
CA THR A 178 -15.72 10.15 3.38
C THR A 178 -16.88 9.62 2.55
N VAL A 179 -17.13 8.31 2.67
CA VAL A 179 -18.19 7.59 1.97
C VAL A 179 -19.02 6.82 3.00
N PRO A 180 -20.32 7.14 3.12
CA PRO A 180 -21.19 6.46 4.09
C PRO A 180 -21.46 5.01 3.67
N ALA A 181 -21.69 4.15 4.67
CA ALA A 181 -21.96 2.73 4.44
C ALA A 181 -23.17 2.47 3.52
N GLY A 182 -24.18 3.37 3.54
CA GLY A 182 -25.36 3.27 2.69
C GLY A 182 -25.10 3.44 1.18
N ALA A 183 -23.91 3.88 0.78
CA ALA A 183 -23.50 3.97 -0.62
C ALA A 183 -23.21 2.60 -1.26
N PHE A 184 -23.14 1.54 -0.45
CA PHE A 184 -22.75 0.18 -0.88
C PHE A 184 -23.93 -0.82 -0.81
N ALA A 185 -23.83 -1.86 -1.61
CA ALA A 185 -24.73 -3.01 -1.57
C ALA A 185 -23.91 -4.32 -1.63
N PRO A 186 -23.89 -5.14 -0.54
CA PRO A 186 -24.40 -4.85 0.80
C PRO A 186 -23.61 -3.76 1.52
N PRO A 187 -24.20 -3.03 2.49
CA PRO A 187 -23.50 -2.01 3.23
C PRO A 187 -22.42 -2.61 4.14
N PRO A 188 -21.21 -2.02 4.23
CA PRO A 188 -20.20 -2.40 5.21
C PRO A 188 -20.63 -1.96 6.62
N LYS A 189 -19.94 -2.51 7.63
CA LYS A 189 -20.20 -2.16 9.06
C LYS A 189 -19.60 -0.82 9.48
N VAL A 190 -18.69 -0.26 8.67
CA VAL A 190 -17.93 0.96 8.98
C VAL A 190 -17.97 1.91 7.79
N GLU A 191 -17.74 3.19 8.05
CA GLU A 191 -17.55 4.18 7.00
C GLU A 191 -16.29 3.91 6.20
N SER A 192 -16.29 4.37 4.97
CA SER A 192 -15.17 4.35 4.05
C SER A 192 -14.66 5.76 3.78
N ALA A 193 -13.51 5.85 3.18
CA ALA A 193 -12.97 7.11 2.67
C ALA A 193 -12.25 6.88 1.34
N VAL A 194 -12.27 7.90 0.51
CA VAL A 194 -11.47 7.94 -0.72
C VAL A 194 -10.17 8.65 -0.39
N VAL A 195 -9.07 7.97 -0.68
CA VAL A 195 -7.71 8.49 -0.50
C VAL A 195 -6.98 8.54 -1.83
N ARG A 196 -6.19 9.59 -2.03
CA ARG A 196 -5.25 9.71 -3.13
C ARG A 196 -3.84 9.51 -2.60
N ILE A 197 -3.06 8.71 -3.31
CA ILE A 197 -1.63 8.51 -3.04
C ILE A 197 -0.86 8.95 -4.29
N THR A 198 0.06 9.89 -4.09
CA THR A 198 0.90 10.44 -5.16
C THR A 198 2.37 10.23 -4.78
N PRO A 199 3.18 9.58 -5.63
CA PRO A 199 4.61 9.44 -5.39
C PRO A 199 5.28 10.79 -5.14
N LEU A 200 6.23 10.83 -4.22
CA LEU A 200 7.03 12.04 -3.98
C LEU A 200 7.98 12.25 -5.16
N PRO A 201 8.16 13.51 -5.63
CA PRO A 201 9.16 13.83 -6.64
C PRO A 201 10.59 13.45 -6.19
N GLN A 202 10.84 13.54 -4.90
CA GLN A 202 12.09 13.14 -4.25
C GLN A 202 11.74 12.23 -3.06
N PRO A 203 11.70 10.91 -3.26
CA PRO A 203 11.48 9.95 -2.20
C PRO A 203 12.57 10.04 -1.14
N LEU A 204 12.25 9.72 0.13
CA LEU A 204 13.23 9.65 1.22
C LEU A 204 14.22 8.50 1.05
N LEU A 205 13.86 7.50 0.26
CA LEU A 205 14.58 6.25 0.08
C LEU A 205 15.04 6.10 -1.37
N VAL A 206 16.23 5.54 -1.56
CA VAL A 206 16.63 4.97 -2.85
C VAL A 206 16.03 3.56 -2.97
N PRO A 207 15.90 2.99 -4.20
CA PRO A 207 15.24 1.69 -4.41
C PRO A 207 15.80 0.56 -3.54
N GLU A 208 17.11 0.53 -3.32
CA GLU A 208 17.80 -0.49 -2.52
C GLU A 208 17.49 -0.39 -1.02
N GLU A 209 17.02 0.76 -0.56
CA GLU A 209 16.64 1.01 0.83
C GLU A 209 15.20 0.61 1.14
N GLU A 210 14.32 0.48 0.15
CA GLU A 210 12.89 0.30 0.37
C GLU A 210 12.55 -1.00 1.13
N ARG A 211 13.15 -2.11 0.74
CA ARG A 211 12.92 -3.39 1.41
C ARG A 211 13.49 -3.40 2.84
N PRO A 212 14.76 -3.03 3.08
CA PRO A 212 15.31 -2.92 4.42
C PRO A 212 14.54 -1.93 5.31
N PHE A 213 14.12 -0.79 4.78
CA PHE A 213 13.31 0.20 5.48
C PHE A 213 11.98 -0.38 5.94
N ARG A 214 11.26 -1.08 5.03
CA ARG A 214 9.99 -1.72 5.35
C ARG A 214 10.14 -2.73 6.49
N LEU A 215 11.19 -3.55 6.47
CA LEU A 215 11.46 -4.53 7.51
C LEU A 215 11.77 -3.85 8.86
N LEU A 216 12.60 -2.80 8.87
CA LEU A 216 12.89 -2.02 10.06
C LEU A 216 11.59 -1.43 10.65
N VAL A 217 10.78 -0.78 9.83
CA VAL A 217 9.54 -0.12 10.26
C VAL A 217 8.53 -1.14 10.78
N GLN A 218 8.29 -2.24 10.04
CA GLN A 218 7.37 -3.30 10.49
C GLN A 218 7.81 -3.92 11.80
N GLY A 219 9.10 -4.25 11.94
CA GLY A 219 9.64 -4.80 13.17
C GLY A 219 9.57 -3.83 14.35
N ALA A 220 9.85 -2.55 14.11
CA ALA A 220 9.75 -1.51 15.13
C ALA A 220 8.31 -1.35 15.63
N PHE A 221 7.31 -1.29 14.75
CA PHE A 221 5.91 -1.19 15.13
C PHE A 221 5.34 -2.50 15.70
N GLY A 222 5.94 -3.65 15.41
CA GLY A 222 5.68 -4.89 16.15
C GLY A 222 6.07 -4.80 17.64
N MET A 223 7.01 -3.92 17.95
CA MET A 223 7.47 -3.60 19.30
C MET A 223 7.15 -2.15 19.72
N ARG A 224 6.03 -1.60 19.27
CA ARG A 224 5.62 -0.19 19.38
C ARG A 224 5.85 0.44 20.76
N ARG A 225 5.63 -0.33 21.85
CA ARG A 225 5.77 0.14 23.24
C ARG A 225 7.18 0.05 23.79
N LYS A 226 8.15 -0.47 23.03
CA LYS A 226 9.55 -0.58 23.45
C LYS A 226 10.35 0.62 22.97
N GLN A 227 11.44 0.92 23.68
CA GLN A 227 12.43 1.93 23.30
C GLN A 227 13.19 1.48 22.05
N MET A 228 13.63 2.42 21.21
CA MET A 228 14.33 2.13 19.96
C MET A 228 15.64 1.34 20.19
N ARG A 229 16.37 1.59 21.26
CA ARG A 229 17.52 0.75 21.67
C ARG A 229 17.14 -0.73 21.74
N ARG A 230 16.04 -1.04 22.42
CA ARG A 230 15.57 -2.43 22.56
C ARG A 230 15.04 -3.00 21.24
N VAL A 231 14.43 -2.17 20.42
CA VAL A 231 13.95 -2.53 19.07
C VAL A 231 15.14 -2.95 18.20
N LEU A 232 16.19 -2.13 18.09
CA LEU A 232 17.38 -2.43 17.28
C LEU A 232 18.08 -3.71 17.76
N ARG A 233 18.26 -3.85 19.07
CA ARG A 233 18.86 -5.06 19.65
C ARG A 233 18.08 -6.33 19.28
N SER A 234 16.76 -6.26 19.33
CA SER A 234 15.91 -7.41 19.00
C SER A 234 15.88 -7.73 17.51
N LEU A 235 15.83 -6.70 16.65
CA LEU A 235 15.72 -6.88 15.20
C LEU A 235 17.02 -7.34 14.55
N TYR A 236 18.14 -6.84 15.05
CA TYR A 236 19.45 -7.03 14.41
C TYR A 236 20.42 -7.88 15.24
N ALA A 237 19.99 -8.39 16.40
CA ALA A 237 20.81 -9.19 17.31
C ALA A 237 22.12 -8.50 17.73
N VAL A 238 22.08 -7.17 17.93
CA VAL A 238 23.22 -6.36 18.36
C VAL A 238 23.15 -6.08 19.87
N ASP A 239 24.30 -5.75 20.48
CA ASP A 239 24.36 -5.33 21.88
C ASP A 239 23.85 -3.89 22.09
N ALA A 240 23.91 -3.42 23.35
CA ALA A 240 23.39 -2.09 23.68
C ALA A 240 24.30 -0.97 23.16
N VAL A 241 25.60 -1.20 23.10
CA VAL A 241 26.57 -0.21 22.65
C VAL A 241 26.38 0.10 21.16
N VAL A 242 26.31 -0.94 20.35
CA VAL A 242 26.05 -0.81 18.90
C VAL A 242 24.70 -0.16 18.64
N ALA A 243 23.64 -0.54 19.38
CA ALA A 243 22.33 0.08 19.23
C ALA A 243 22.36 1.58 19.57
N ASP A 244 23.09 1.99 20.61
CA ASP A 244 23.22 3.38 21.01
C ASP A 244 24.03 4.20 20.00
N GLU A 245 25.13 3.66 19.50
CA GLU A 245 25.93 4.29 18.44
C GLU A 245 25.11 4.56 17.18
N VAL A 246 24.29 3.59 16.75
CA VAL A 246 23.37 3.74 15.59
C VAL A 246 22.35 4.84 15.84
N LEU A 247 21.72 4.86 17.03
CA LEU A 247 20.73 5.88 17.37
C LEU A 247 21.35 7.26 17.49
N GLN A 248 22.54 7.36 18.09
CA GLN A 248 23.31 8.60 18.16
C GLN A 248 23.68 9.11 16.77
N GLY A 249 24.17 8.23 15.88
CA GLY A 249 24.47 8.57 14.48
C GLY A 249 23.24 9.06 13.70
N ALA A 250 22.05 8.61 14.08
CA ALA A 250 20.78 9.08 13.55
C ALA A 250 20.20 10.29 14.30
N SER A 251 20.88 10.83 15.32
CA SER A 251 20.39 11.90 16.21
C SER A 251 19.07 11.57 16.90
N ILE A 252 18.91 10.31 17.36
CA ILE A 252 17.72 9.82 18.03
C ILE A 252 18.06 9.39 19.45
N ALA A 253 17.26 9.85 20.42
CA ALA A 253 17.39 9.41 21.79
C ALA A 253 17.13 7.89 21.92
N PRO A 254 17.98 7.12 22.61
CA PRO A 254 17.82 5.68 22.77
C PRO A 254 16.48 5.25 23.39
N GLU A 255 15.90 6.13 24.21
CA GLU A 255 14.62 5.97 24.89
C GLU A 255 13.40 6.27 23.99
N ALA A 256 13.60 6.92 22.84
CA ALA A 256 12.52 7.21 21.89
C ALA A 256 11.76 5.93 21.52
N ARG A 257 10.48 6.06 21.24
CA ARG A 257 9.63 4.94 20.80
C ARG A 257 9.36 5.01 19.30
N PRO A 258 9.12 3.88 18.62
CA PRO A 258 8.83 3.88 17.18
C PRO A 258 7.72 4.85 16.78
N GLU A 259 6.69 5.00 17.60
CA GLU A 259 5.55 5.88 17.31
C GLU A 259 5.87 7.37 17.32
N THR A 260 7.00 7.77 17.90
CA THR A 260 7.42 9.19 17.95
C THR A 260 8.36 9.58 16.81
N LEU A 261 8.91 8.59 16.07
CA LEU A 261 9.84 8.86 14.99
C LEU A 261 9.12 9.20 13.69
N SER A 262 9.61 10.23 12.99
CA SER A 262 9.19 10.56 11.64
C SER A 262 9.73 9.54 10.61
N PRO A 263 9.15 9.47 9.39
CA PRO A 263 9.69 8.65 8.30
C PRO A 263 11.16 8.94 7.98
N ALA A 264 11.55 10.23 8.00
CA ALA A 264 12.94 10.65 7.79
C ALA A 264 13.89 10.11 8.88
N GLN A 265 13.46 10.14 10.14
CA GLN A 265 14.25 9.58 11.24
C GLN A 265 14.43 8.06 11.11
N PHE A 266 13.41 7.31 10.66
CA PHE A 266 13.58 5.89 10.35
C PHE A 266 14.59 5.65 9.22
N ALA A 267 14.62 6.51 8.19
CA ALA A 267 15.61 6.42 7.11
C ALA A 267 17.04 6.68 7.65
N LEU A 268 17.21 7.65 8.55
CA LEU A 268 18.49 7.91 9.20
C LEU A 268 18.95 6.71 10.05
N VAL A 269 18.06 6.08 10.83
CA VAL A 269 18.38 4.85 11.58
C VAL A 269 18.86 3.73 10.65
N LEU A 270 18.15 3.52 9.53
CA LEU A 270 18.54 2.51 8.56
C LEU A 270 19.96 2.75 8.02
N ARG A 271 20.26 4.00 7.63
CA ARG A 271 21.55 4.39 7.06
C ARG A 271 22.67 4.28 8.09
N ALA A 272 22.47 4.81 9.30
CA ALA A 272 23.43 4.69 10.39
C ALA A 272 23.77 3.22 10.72
N PHE A 273 22.77 2.34 10.67
CA PHE A 273 22.99 0.90 10.88
C PHE A 273 23.82 0.27 9.74
N ARG A 274 23.56 0.62 8.50
CA ARG A 274 24.34 0.15 7.33
C ARG A 274 25.79 0.61 7.40
N ASP A 275 26.02 1.89 7.69
CA ASP A 275 27.35 2.47 7.82
C ASP A 275 28.16 1.81 8.95
N ARG A 276 27.52 1.55 10.10
CA ARG A 276 28.14 0.85 11.23
C ARG A 276 28.53 -0.59 10.86
N LYS A 277 27.64 -1.30 10.13
CA LYS A 277 27.90 -2.66 9.67
C LYS A 277 29.08 -2.72 8.68
N GLN A 278 29.19 -1.73 7.78
CA GLN A 278 30.30 -1.63 6.84
C GLN A 278 31.63 -1.36 7.55
N LYS A 279 31.66 -0.47 8.56
CA LYS A 279 32.85 -0.22 9.37
C LYS A 279 33.32 -1.48 10.08
N LEU A 280 32.43 -2.22 10.73
CA LEU A 280 32.78 -3.48 11.39
C LEU A 280 33.35 -4.52 10.42
N ALA A 281 32.82 -4.60 9.21
CA ALA A 281 33.34 -5.51 8.17
C ALA A 281 34.73 -5.07 7.67
N GLY A 282 34.97 -3.77 7.55
CA GLY A 282 36.27 -3.20 7.18
C GLY A 282 37.35 -3.44 8.24
N ASP A 283 37.03 -3.20 9.53
CA ASP A 283 37.95 -3.40 10.65
C ASP A 283 38.39 -4.87 10.80
N VAL A 284 37.52 -5.83 10.45
CA VAL A 284 37.86 -7.27 10.44
C VAL A 284 38.82 -7.63 9.31
N MET A 285 38.73 -6.98 8.16
CA MET A 285 39.64 -7.23 7.04
C MET A 285 41.02 -6.58 7.28
N ASP A 286 41.07 -5.44 7.93
CA ASP A 286 42.33 -4.74 8.19
C ASP A 286 43.11 -5.37 9.36
N SER A 287 42.45 -6.04 10.29
CA SER A 287 43.06 -6.75 11.42
C SER A 287 43.59 -8.15 11.08
N GLY A 288 43.35 -8.66 9.84
CA GLY A 288 43.72 -10.00 9.38
C GLY A 288 45.00 -10.07 8.55
N GLY A 289 45.84 -9.04 8.50
CA GLY A 289 47.14 -9.07 7.81
C GLY A 289 48.11 -10.04 8.47
N PRO A 290 48.76 -10.99 7.72
CA PRO A 290 49.65 -11.95 8.31
C PRO A 290 50.91 -11.21 8.84
N SER A 291 51.15 -11.33 10.15
CA SER A 291 52.46 -11.09 10.74
C SER A 291 53.51 -11.94 10.00
N GLN A 292 54.30 -11.32 9.12
CA GLN A 292 55.55 -11.92 8.64
C GLN A 292 56.47 -12.02 9.84
N ALA A 293 56.44 -13.17 10.50
CA ALA A 293 57.51 -13.56 11.42
C ALA A 293 58.76 -13.81 10.55
N ALA A 294 59.74 -12.97 10.74
CA ALA A 294 61.09 -13.08 10.19
C ALA A 294 61.65 -14.47 10.40
N ALA A 295 61.99 -15.14 9.32
CA ALA A 295 62.98 -16.18 9.35
C ALA A 295 64.36 -15.50 9.32
N GLY A 296 65.06 -15.53 10.41
CA GLY A 296 66.46 -15.21 10.55
C GLY A 296 67.21 -16.48 10.95
N GLU A 297 68.18 -16.81 10.13
CA GLU A 297 69.30 -17.75 10.32
C GLU A 297 69.01 -19.24 10.51
#